data_c43da0ed93075f9ab9f8f549d83af848
#
_entry.id   c43da0ed93075f9ab9f8f549d83af848
#
_cell.length_a   1.000
_cell.length_b   1.000
_cell.length_c   1.000
_cell.angle_alpha   90.00
_cell.angle_beta   90.00
_cell.angle_gamma   90.00
#
_symmetry.space_group_name_H-M   'P 1'
#
loop_
_entity.id
_entity.type
_entity.pdbx_description
1 polymer ?
#
loop_
_entity_poly.entity_id
_entity_poly.type
_entity_poly.pdbx_seq_one_letter_code
_entity_poly.pdbx_strand_id
1 'polypeptide(L)'
;MPFFVALGGATWRATIAVAVVYTLTFSLGGLEPWFARSTSAYFRIPLARMLELTAPPLALLAVAHGTLLGALLLARPRRAGPRQVLWCAALWAGWEYVRTLVFPYYPAAVLGLSQHATVAVLQLASLTGVAGVSFVLLACNVGLASLIAPSGAHGRARAAAAATGIAAAAAAIAWGTMRIAGGIETSSGPRVAAVDVNARERSTSTLARYLAASEDAASTRPALLVWPESALITDLEHDPSAWAVLSRFVAEHGTPLLAGGPGAARSARRGVAHFNSAHLITPGHGMRSYHKRRLVPLAERWSSLLGSPPPELASLEAGEEATVFSLGDTAFGVLICFEITDAAGARALARGGARFIVNMTNDAWFIGSARPPHLPWAAVRAVETGLPVVRASNAGPSAVFDRFGRPVASSRPADGPAVLTAHVPAAAPTLYARTGDVFLGLCVATVLAGLAHAMFRRTG
;
A
#
# COMPACT_ATOMS: atom_id res chain seq x y z
N MET A 1 -17.53 2.72 15.05
CA MET A 1 -18.54 2.54 16.12
C MET A 1 -19.98 2.82 15.66
N PRO A 2 -20.35 3.96 15.04
CA PRO A 2 -21.76 4.26 14.66
C PRO A 2 -22.41 3.18 13.79
N PHE A 3 -21.67 2.61 12.85
CA PHE A 3 -22.14 1.51 11.99
C PHE A 3 -22.67 0.31 12.80
N PHE A 4 -21.95 -0.13 13.84
CA PHE A 4 -22.37 -1.27 14.66
C PHE A 4 -23.48 -0.91 15.66
N VAL A 5 -23.56 0.34 16.11
CA VAL A 5 -24.69 0.83 16.88
C VAL A 5 -25.98 0.80 16.06
N ALA A 6 -25.92 1.26 14.79
CA ALA A 6 -27.05 1.21 13.86
C ALA A 6 -27.53 -0.22 13.55
N LEU A 7 -26.64 -1.22 13.67
CA LEU A 7 -27.00 -2.64 13.49
C LEU A 7 -27.65 -3.27 14.72
N GLY A 8 -27.64 -2.60 15.89
CA GLY A 8 -28.27 -3.07 17.12
C GLY A 8 -29.80 -3.11 16.96
N GLY A 9 -30.39 -4.31 17.03
CA GLY A 9 -31.84 -4.49 16.83
C GLY A 9 -32.37 -4.33 15.42
N ALA A 10 -31.49 -4.10 14.43
CA ALA A 10 -31.89 -3.88 13.04
C ALA A 10 -32.53 -5.14 12.42
N THR A 11 -33.57 -4.94 11.62
CA THR A 11 -34.16 -5.99 10.77
C THR A 11 -33.16 -6.41 9.69
N TRP A 12 -33.42 -7.53 8.99
CA TRP A 12 -32.55 -7.96 7.91
C TRP A 12 -32.45 -6.91 6.78
N ARG A 13 -33.57 -6.26 6.43
CA ARG A 13 -33.61 -5.20 5.41
C ARG A 13 -32.76 -4.00 5.85
N ALA A 14 -32.92 -3.55 7.08
CA ALA A 14 -32.12 -2.44 7.64
C ALA A 14 -30.64 -2.80 7.72
N THR A 15 -30.26 -4.03 8.04
CA THR A 15 -28.86 -4.49 8.07
C THR A 15 -28.22 -4.37 6.69
N ILE A 16 -28.91 -4.85 5.64
CA ILE A 16 -28.41 -4.73 4.26
C ILE A 16 -28.36 -3.26 3.84
N ALA A 17 -29.42 -2.49 4.08
CA ALA A 17 -29.47 -1.08 3.72
C ALA A 17 -28.33 -0.26 4.37
N VAL A 18 -28.05 -0.45 5.66
CA VAL A 18 -26.95 0.22 6.36
C VAL A 18 -25.60 -0.18 5.75
N ALA A 19 -25.39 -1.44 5.41
CA ALA A 19 -24.14 -1.89 4.78
C ALA A 19 -23.98 -1.32 3.37
N VAL A 20 -25.05 -1.25 2.57
CA VAL A 20 -25.03 -0.64 1.23
C VAL A 20 -24.76 0.87 1.31
N VAL A 21 -25.47 1.58 2.19
CA VAL A 21 -25.26 3.02 2.39
C VAL A 21 -23.82 3.29 2.82
N TYR A 22 -23.28 2.48 3.76
CA TYR A 22 -21.89 2.60 4.20
C TYR A 22 -20.91 2.46 3.03
N THR A 23 -21.04 1.40 2.22
CA THR A 23 -20.13 1.16 1.09
C THR A 23 -20.28 2.19 -0.02
N LEU A 24 -21.48 2.65 -0.31
CA LEU A 24 -21.73 3.73 -1.27
C LEU A 24 -21.13 5.05 -0.81
N THR A 25 -21.41 5.47 0.43
CA THR A 25 -20.85 6.70 0.99
C THR A 25 -19.33 6.68 1.01
N PHE A 26 -18.76 5.55 1.40
CA PHE A 26 -17.32 5.36 1.42
C PHE A 26 -16.71 5.42 0.00
N SER A 27 -17.32 4.75 -0.97
CA SER A 27 -16.82 4.68 -2.33
C SER A 27 -17.01 5.99 -3.09
N LEU A 28 -18.24 6.50 -3.14
CA LEU A 28 -18.58 7.69 -3.93
C LEU A 28 -18.29 9.01 -3.20
N GLY A 29 -18.36 9.02 -1.87
CA GLY A 29 -18.11 10.22 -1.08
C GLY A 29 -16.64 10.45 -0.71
N GLY A 30 -15.85 9.38 -0.62
CA GLY A 30 -14.47 9.44 -0.16
C GLY A 30 -13.44 9.29 -1.25
N LEU A 31 -13.54 8.26 -2.04
CA LEU A 31 -12.44 7.81 -2.91
C LEU A 31 -12.60 8.21 -4.36
N GLU A 32 -13.80 8.09 -4.88
CA GLU A 32 -14.06 8.37 -6.29
C GLU A 32 -13.74 9.81 -6.68
N PRO A 33 -14.23 10.86 -5.97
CA PRO A 33 -13.95 12.24 -6.33
C PRO A 33 -12.45 12.56 -6.27
N TRP A 34 -11.73 11.96 -5.32
CA TRP A 34 -10.30 12.14 -5.21
C TRP A 34 -9.56 11.47 -6.37
N PHE A 35 -9.89 10.21 -6.70
CA PHE A 35 -9.28 9.47 -7.80
C PHE A 35 -9.59 10.15 -9.15
N ALA A 36 -10.85 10.48 -9.41
CA ALA A 36 -11.27 11.12 -10.64
C ALA A 36 -10.58 12.47 -10.87
N ARG A 37 -10.48 13.30 -9.82
CA ARG A 37 -9.79 14.60 -9.91
C ARG A 37 -8.30 14.44 -10.18
N SER A 38 -7.63 13.56 -9.46
CA SER A 38 -6.19 13.32 -9.62
C SER A 38 -5.86 12.79 -11.03
N THR A 39 -6.61 11.80 -11.50
CA THR A 39 -6.42 11.21 -12.83
C THR A 39 -6.77 12.20 -13.94
N SER A 40 -7.89 12.92 -13.81
CA SER A 40 -8.30 13.97 -14.74
C SER A 40 -7.21 15.02 -14.93
N ALA A 41 -6.68 15.53 -13.85
CA ALA A 41 -5.68 16.59 -13.90
C ALA A 41 -4.31 16.08 -14.42
N TYR A 42 -3.89 14.89 -14.01
CA TYR A 42 -2.60 14.33 -14.44
C TYR A 42 -2.58 13.96 -15.93
N PHE A 43 -3.64 13.30 -16.43
CA PHE A 43 -3.76 12.90 -17.83
C PHE A 43 -4.42 13.96 -18.73
N ARG A 44 -4.82 15.11 -18.17
CA ARG A 44 -5.52 16.18 -18.89
C ARG A 44 -6.86 15.73 -19.52
N ILE A 45 -7.52 14.74 -18.92
CA ILE A 45 -8.85 14.27 -19.31
C ILE A 45 -9.91 15.11 -18.62
N PRO A 46 -10.96 15.60 -19.29
CA PRO A 46 -12.04 16.37 -18.65
C PRO A 46 -12.63 15.61 -17.45
N LEU A 47 -12.78 16.27 -16.30
CA LEU A 47 -13.28 15.66 -15.06
C LEU A 47 -14.65 14.98 -15.26
N ALA A 48 -15.55 15.61 -16.00
CA ALA A 48 -16.86 15.03 -16.32
C ALA A 48 -16.71 13.65 -16.99
N ARG A 49 -15.78 13.53 -17.95
CA ARG A 49 -15.50 12.27 -18.64
C ARG A 49 -14.92 11.22 -17.70
N MET A 50 -14.03 11.61 -16.78
CA MET A 50 -13.51 10.67 -15.77
C MET A 50 -14.61 10.19 -14.83
N LEU A 51 -15.50 11.08 -14.38
CA LEU A 51 -16.64 10.72 -13.53
C LEU A 51 -17.62 9.76 -14.27
N GLU A 52 -17.94 10.04 -15.53
CA GLU A 52 -18.76 9.13 -16.35
C GLU A 52 -18.17 7.72 -16.45
N LEU A 53 -16.85 7.60 -16.58
CA LEU A 53 -16.15 6.33 -16.73
C LEU A 53 -16.00 5.57 -15.40
N THR A 54 -15.84 6.28 -14.29
CA THR A 54 -15.46 5.67 -13.01
C THR A 54 -16.61 5.54 -12.03
N ALA A 55 -17.50 6.52 -11.92
CA ALA A 55 -18.53 6.51 -10.89
C ALA A 55 -19.61 5.41 -11.05
N PRO A 56 -20.15 5.09 -12.25
CA PRO A 56 -21.15 4.06 -12.37
C PRO A 56 -20.65 2.65 -12.02
N PRO A 57 -19.50 2.16 -12.56
CA PRO A 57 -18.98 0.85 -12.18
C PRO A 57 -18.61 0.80 -10.70
N LEU A 58 -18.12 1.89 -10.14
CA LEU A 58 -17.78 1.97 -8.73
C LEU A 58 -19.02 1.92 -7.83
N ALA A 59 -20.10 2.60 -8.23
CA ALA A 59 -21.38 2.55 -7.52
C ALA A 59 -21.97 1.14 -7.53
N LEU A 60 -22.01 0.48 -8.71
CA LEU A 60 -22.47 -0.89 -8.84
C LEU A 60 -21.71 -1.85 -7.91
N LEU A 61 -20.39 -1.71 -7.89
CA LEU A 61 -19.53 -2.54 -7.08
C LEU A 61 -19.69 -2.24 -5.57
N ALA A 62 -19.88 -0.97 -5.20
CA ALA A 62 -20.18 -0.59 -3.83
C ALA A 62 -21.51 -1.19 -3.35
N VAL A 63 -22.53 -1.21 -4.19
CA VAL A 63 -23.81 -1.88 -3.90
C VAL A 63 -23.61 -3.39 -3.72
N ALA A 64 -22.90 -4.04 -4.63
CA ALA A 64 -22.61 -5.47 -4.54
C ALA A 64 -21.84 -5.82 -3.25
N HIS A 65 -20.79 -5.06 -2.93
CA HIS A 65 -20.01 -5.22 -1.69
C HIS A 65 -20.85 -4.97 -0.44
N GLY A 66 -21.67 -3.93 -0.44
CA GLY A 66 -22.55 -3.61 0.68
C GLY A 66 -23.61 -4.67 0.90
N THR A 67 -24.17 -5.20 -0.18
CA THR A 67 -25.14 -6.31 -0.11
C THR A 67 -24.49 -7.57 0.45
N LEU A 68 -23.30 -7.94 -0.03
CA LEU A 68 -22.54 -9.08 0.50
C LEU A 68 -22.20 -8.89 1.98
N LEU A 69 -21.67 -7.73 2.36
CA LEU A 69 -21.35 -7.41 3.76
C LEU A 69 -22.61 -7.49 4.63
N GLY A 70 -23.71 -6.92 4.18
CA GLY A 70 -24.99 -6.97 4.87
C GLY A 70 -25.51 -8.40 5.04
N ALA A 71 -25.45 -9.21 3.98
CA ALA A 71 -25.86 -10.62 4.02
C ALA A 71 -25.00 -11.42 5.01
N LEU A 72 -23.69 -11.25 5.00
CA LEU A 72 -22.79 -11.88 5.95
C LEU A 72 -23.09 -11.43 7.39
N LEU A 73 -23.36 -10.14 7.63
CA LEU A 73 -23.73 -9.62 8.94
C LEU A 73 -25.05 -10.17 9.49
N LEU A 74 -25.92 -10.74 8.66
CA LEU A 74 -27.13 -11.44 9.15
C LEU A 74 -26.82 -12.71 9.94
N ALA A 75 -25.68 -13.33 9.68
CA ALA A 75 -25.22 -14.50 10.43
C ALA A 75 -24.48 -14.16 11.74
N ARG A 76 -24.30 -12.87 12.03
CA ARG A 76 -23.61 -12.46 13.28
C ARG A 76 -24.32 -13.01 14.51
N PRO A 77 -23.59 -13.36 15.58
CA PRO A 77 -24.19 -13.69 16.86
C PRO A 77 -25.05 -12.51 17.35
N ARG A 78 -26.34 -12.78 17.63
CA ARG A 78 -27.31 -11.74 18.02
C ARG A 78 -27.13 -11.24 19.44
N ARG A 79 -26.60 -12.07 20.34
CA ARG A 79 -26.35 -11.70 21.73
C ARG A 79 -25.01 -10.99 21.82
N ALA A 80 -24.98 -9.82 22.47
CA ALA A 80 -23.73 -9.15 22.81
C ALA A 80 -22.84 -10.08 23.66
N GLY A 81 -21.54 -10.09 23.35
CA GLY A 81 -20.57 -10.92 24.05
C GLY A 81 -19.30 -11.13 23.22
N PRO A 82 -18.29 -11.81 23.80
CA PRO A 82 -17.00 -12.05 23.14
C PRO A 82 -17.11 -12.69 21.75
N ARG A 83 -18.02 -13.66 21.58
CA ARG A 83 -18.25 -14.33 20.28
C ARG A 83 -18.67 -13.34 19.18
N GLN A 84 -19.57 -12.40 19.51
CA GLN A 84 -20.00 -11.38 18.54
C GLN A 84 -18.83 -10.47 18.16
N VAL A 85 -18.04 -10.02 19.13
CA VAL A 85 -16.86 -9.16 18.92
C VAL A 85 -15.88 -9.83 17.98
N LEU A 86 -15.45 -11.05 18.31
CA LEU A 86 -14.45 -11.78 17.54
C LEU A 86 -14.94 -12.12 16.12
N TRP A 87 -16.21 -12.55 16.01
CA TRP A 87 -16.79 -12.89 14.71
C TRP A 87 -16.92 -11.67 13.79
N CYS A 88 -17.40 -10.53 14.31
CA CYS A 88 -17.50 -9.30 13.52
C CYS A 88 -16.12 -8.77 13.11
N ALA A 89 -15.13 -8.87 13.99
CA ALA A 89 -13.76 -8.47 13.70
C ALA A 89 -13.14 -9.37 12.61
N ALA A 90 -13.35 -10.68 12.70
CA ALA A 90 -12.89 -11.64 11.68
C ALA A 90 -13.58 -11.41 10.33
N LEU A 91 -14.91 -11.19 10.35
CA LEU A 91 -15.68 -10.87 9.14
C LEU A 91 -15.11 -9.62 8.44
N TRP A 92 -14.86 -8.56 9.20
CA TRP A 92 -14.37 -7.33 8.62
C TRP A 92 -12.98 -7.49 7.98
N ALA A 93 -12.03 -8.14 8.68
CA ALA A 93 -10.70 -8.41 8.16
C ALA A 93 -10.78 -9.24 6.86
N GLY A 94 -11.61 -10.28 6.83
CA GLY A 94 -11.86 -11.08 5.65
C GLY A 94 -12.52 -10.29 4.51
N TRP A 95 -13.50 -9.43 4.82
CA TRP A 95 -14.17 -8.58 3.84
C TRP A 95 -13.24 -7.52 3.24
N GLU A 96 -12.38 -6.89 4.04
CA GLU A 96 -11.35 -5.98 3.52
C GLU A 96 -10.46 -6.67 2.50
N TYR A 97 -10.07 -7.91 2.76
CA TYR A 97 -9.25 -8.69 1.85
C TYR A 97 -9.98 -9.05 0.55
N VAL A 98 -11.19 -9.59 0.65
CA VAL A 98 -12.02 -9.91 -0.54
C VAL A 98 -12.20 -8.67 -1.40
N ARG A 99 -12.44 -7.53 -0.79
CA ARG A 99 -12.56 -6.25 -1.49
C ARG A 99 -11.30 -5.88 -2.26
N THR A 100 -10.10 -6.16 -1.73
CA THR A 100 -8.84 -5.89 -2.45
C THR A 100 -8.61 -6.83 -3.63
N LEU A 101 -9.17 -8.05 -3.61
CA LEU A 101 -9.10 -8.99 -4.72
C LEU A 101 -10.03 -8.62 -5.88
N VAL A 102 -11.26 -8.23 -5.54
CA VAL A 102 -12.29 -7.87 -6.52
C VAL A 102 -12.08 -6.45 -7.05
N PHE A 103 -11.51 -5.58 -6.21
CA PHE A 103 -11.31 -4.17 -6.51
C PHE A 103 -9.91 -3.71 -6.11
N PRO A 104 -8.92 -3.98 -6.95
CA PRO A 104 -7.52 -3.67 -6.65
C PRO A 104 -7.23 -2.18 -6.45
N TYR A 105 -8.20 -1.29 -6.69
CA TYR A 105 -8.12 0.16 -6.43
C TYR A 105 -8.09 0.56 -4.98
N TYR A 106 -8.44 -0.35 -4.06
CA TYR A 106 -8.79 0.01 -2.70
C TYR A 106 -7.88 -0.52 -1.59
N PRO A 107 -6.59 -0.70 -1.82
CA PRO A 107 -5.72 -0.95 -0.67
C PRO A 107 -5.72 0.22 0.31
N ALA A 108 -5.93 1.46 -0.16
CA ALA A 108 -5.98 2.66 0.69
C ALA A 108 -7.11 2.68 1.73
N ALA A 109 -8.09 1.77 1.63
CA ALA A 109 -9.26 1.72 2.48
C ALA A 109 -9.24 0.62 3.52
N VAL A 110 -8.08 0.12 3.90
CA VAL A 110 -7.91 -0.84 4.99
C VAL A 110 -7.90 -0.08 6.32
N LEU A 111 -8.77 -0.47 7.24
CA LEU A 111 -8.94 0.21 8.53
C LEU A 111 -7.63 0.28 9.32
N GLY A 112 -6.85 -0.80 9.30
CA GLY A 112 -5.55 -0.88 9.96
C GLY A 112 -4.54 0.16 9.50
N LEU A 113 -4.65 0.68 8.27
CA LEU A 113 -3.80 1.74 7.75
C LEU A 113 -3.94 3.04 8.55
N SER A 114 -5.10 3.29 9.16
CA SER A 114 -5.32 4.46 10.01
C SER A 114 -4.35 4.51 11.20
N GLN A 115 -3.73 3.40 11.55
CA GLN A 115 -2.79 3.27 12.67
C GLN A 115 -1.31 3.38 12.25
N HIS A 116 -1.03 3.79 11.02
CA HIS A 116 0.35 3.90 10.54
C HIS A 116 1.26 4.80 11.41
N ALA A 117 0.68 5.82 12.05
CA ALA A 117 1.39 6.71 12.98
C ALA A 117 1.34 6.24 14.44
N THR A 118 0.48 5.28 14.79
CA THR A 118 0.40 4.68 16.14
C THR A 118 1.33 3.48 16.19
N VAL A 119 2.63 3.77 16.28
CA VAL A 119 3.71 2.79 16.06
C VAL A 119 3.54 1.52 16.90
N ALA A 120 3.14 1.64 18.16
CA ALA A 120 2.93 0.48 19.04
C ALA A 120 1.83 -0.45 18.52
N VAL A 121 0.68 0.08 18.10
CA VAL A 121 -0.42 -0.73 17.55
C VAL A 121 -0.03 -1.36 16.22
N LEU A 122 0.69 -0.60 15.39
CA LEU A 122 1.13 -1.07 14.08
C LEU A 122 2.03 -2.30 14.16
N GLN A 123 2.79 -2.49 15.26
CA GLN A 123 3.69 -3.65 15.41
C GLN A 123 2.98 -4.99 15.30
N LEU A 124 1.67 -5.06 15.55
CA LEU A 124 0.88 -6.27 15.36
C LEU A 124 0.98 -6.78 13.91
N ALA A 125 1.15 -5.88 12.94
CA ALA A 125 1.31 -6.24 11.54
C ALA A 125 2.54 -7.13 11.27
N SER A 126 3.53 -7.15 12.16
CA SER A 126 4.68 -8.06 12.07
C SER A 126 4.33 -9.54 12.27
N LEU A 127 3.18 -9.81 12.86
CA LEU A 127 2.66 -11.17 13.10
C LEU A 127 1.53 -11.55 12.13
N THR A 128 0.64 -10.61 11.86
CA THR A 128 -0.69 -10.86 11.27
C THR A 128 -0.92 -10.12 9.95
N GLY A 129 0.04 -9.30 9.51
CA GLY A 129 -0.22 -8.27 8.50
C GLY A 129 -1.15 -7.17 9.03
N VAL A 130 -1.40 -6.18 8.20
CA VAL A 130 -2.30 -5.06 8.54
C VAL A 130 -3.73 -5.52 8.86
N ALA A 131 -4.13 -6.71 8.40
CA ALA A 131 -5.43 -7.32 8.70
C ALA A 131 -5.65 -7.54 10.19
N GLY A 132 -4.61 -7.90 10.97
CA GLY A 132 -4.73 -8.02 12.42
C GLY A 132 -4.90 -6.68 13.12
N VAL A 133 -4.32 -5.62 12.58
CA VAL A 133 -4.55 -4.25 13.08
C VAL A 133 -6.01 -3.86 12.85
N SER A 134 -6.56 -4.09 11.64
CA SER A 134 -7.99 -3.91 11.35
C SER A 134 -8.87 -4.71 12.29
N PHE A 135 -8.52 -5.98 12.54
CA PHE A 135 -9.24 -6.87 13.44
C PHE A 135 -9.32 -6.28 14.87
N VAL A 136 -8.21 -5.85 15.45
CA VAL A 136 -8.18 -5.27 16.79
C VAL A 136 -8.99 -3.98 16.88
N LEU A 137 -8.83 -3.10 15.89
CA LEU A 137 -9.63 -1.87 15.83
C LEU A 137 -11.12 -2.17 15.80
N LEU A 138 -11.51 -3.16 14.99
CA LEU A 138 -12.91 -3.52 14.90
C LEU A 138 -13.42 -4.23 16.16
N ALA A 139 -12.63 -5.09 16.77
CA ALA A 139 -12.97 -5.72 18.04
C ALA A 139 -13.27 -4.65 19.12
N CYS A 140 -12.45 -3.60 19.21
CA CYS A 140 -12.70 -2.44 20.07
C CYS A 140 -14.02 -1.75 19.71
N ASN A 141 -14.24 -1.44 18.43
CA ASN A 141 -15.43 -0.74 17.97
C ASN A 141 -16.73 -1.52 18.26
N VAL A 142 -16.74 -2.82 18.00
CA VAL A 142 -17.90 -3.69 18.26
C VAL A 142 -18.13 -3.84 19.77
N GLY A 143 -17.04 -4.03 20.54
CA GLY A 143 -17.11 -4.13 21.98
C GLY A 143 -17.72 -2.88 22.62
N LEU A 144 -17.23 -1.69 22.26
CA LEU A 144 -17.75 -0.42 22.76
C LEU A 144 -19.17 -0.14 22.25
N ALA A 145 -19.49 -0.47 20.99
CA ALA A 145 -20.83 -0.33 20.47
C ALA A 145 -21.86 -1.16 21.25
N SER A 146 -21.46 -2.31 21.78
CA SER A 146 -22.34 -3.18 22.55
C SER A 146 -22.81 -2.55 23.88
N LEU A 147 -22.08 -1.55 24.40
CA LEU A 147 -22.48 -0.83 25.62
C LEU A 147 -23.67 0.12 25.41
N ILE A 148 -23.78 0.69 24.18
CA ILE A 148 -24.76 1.73 23.87
C ILE A 148 -25.85 1.26 22.91
N ALA A 149 -25.62 0.20 22.12
CA ALA A 149 -26.60 -0.31 21.19
C ALA A 149 -27.84 -0.86 21.89
N PRO A 150 -29.06 -0.61 21.37
CA PRO A 150 -30.26 -1.25 21.84
C PRO A 150 -30.13 -2.79 21.68
N SER A 151 -30.04 -3.52 22.75
CA SER A 151 -29.99 -4.98 22.73
C SER A 151 -30.66 -5.54 23.98
N GLY A 152 -31.37 -6.66 23.84
CA GLY A 152 -31.91 -7.41 24.99
C GLY A 152 -30.86 -8.16 25.82
N ALA A 153 -29.56 -7.84 25.64
CA ALA A 153 -28.49 -8.51 26.34
C ALA A 153 -28.33 -7.96 27.78
N HIS A 154 -28.04 -8.85 28.73
CA HIS A 154 -27.79 -8.50 30.14
C HIS A 154 -26.51 -7.66 30.23
N GLY A 155 -26.41 -6.78 31.22
CA GLY A 155 -25.29 -5.87 31.45
C GLY A 155 -23.92 -6.60 31.50
N ARG A 156 -23.86 -7.79 32.10
CA ARG A 156 -22.64 -8.61 32.15
C ARG A 156 -22.13 -9.03 30.76
N ALA A 157 -23.02 -9.40 29.85
CA ALA A 157 -22.63 -9.81 28.49
C ALA A 157 -22.10 -8.62 27.67
N ARG A 158 -22.71 -7.44 27.86
CA ARG A 158 -22.25 -6.18 27.25
C ARG A 158 -20.87 -5.76 27.78
N ALA A 159 -20.67 -5.85 29.08
CA ALA A 159 -19.39 -5.59 29.73
C ALA A 159 -18.32 -6.58 29.24
N ALA A 160 -18.64 -7.87 29.11
CA ALA A 160 -17.72 -8.86 28.57
C ALA A 160 -17.34 -8.58 27.10
N ALA A 161 -18.27 -8.11 26.27
CA ALA A 161 -17.97 -7.69 24.91
C ALA A 161 -17.00 -6.51 24.86
N ALA A 162 -17.26 -5.47 25.68
CA ALA A 162 -16.37 -4.31 25.78
C ALA A 162 -14.98 -4.71 26.29
N ALA A 163 -14.94 -5.53 27.37
CA ALA A 163 -13.68 -6.03 27.91
C ALA A 163 -12.86 -6.82 26.89
N THR A 164 -13.50 -7.61 26.02
CA THR A 164 -12.82 -8.34 24.94
C THR A 164 -12.14 -7.40 23.95
N GLY A 165 -12.83 -6.36 23.50
CA GLY A 165 -12.26 -5.38 22.59
C GLY A 165 -11.10 -4.58 23.22
N ILE A 166 -11.28 -4.15 24.46
CA ILE A 166 -10.25 -3.41 25.21
C ILE A 166 -9.02 -4.30 25.46
N ALA A 167 -9.23 -5.56 25.87
CA ALA A 167 -8.14 -6.51 26.08
C ALA A 167 -7.33 -6.78 24.81
N ALA A 168 -8.00 -6.90 23.64
CA ALA A 168 -7.33 -7.05 22.35
C ALA A 168 -6.45 -5.84 22.01
N ALA A 169 -6.96 -4.62 22.25
CA ALA A 169 -6.18 -3.40 22.03
C ALA A 169 -5.00 -3.29 23.00
N ALA A 170 -5.23 -3.57 24.30
CA ALA A 170 -4.17 -3.55 25.31
C ALA A 170 -3.06 -4.56 24.99
N ALA A 171 -3.43 -5.78 24.55
CA ALA A 171 -2.47 -6.80 24.13
C ALA A 171 -1.65 -6.35 22.92
N ALA A 172 -2.29 -5.73 21.91
CA ALA A 172 -1.59 -5.19 20.74
C ALA A 172 -0.60 -4.08 21.11
N ILE A 173 -1.00 -3.16 21.99
CA ILE A 173 -0.13 -2.08 22.48
C ILE A 173 1.05 -2.66 23.28
N ALA A 174 0.78 -3.58 24.23
CA ALA A 174 1.81 -4.21 25.05
C ALA A 174 2.83 -4.97 24.17
N TRP A 175 2.35 -5.78 23.23
CA TRP A 175 3.21 -6.45 22.24
C TRP A 175 4.09 -5.47 21.48
N GLY A 176 3.48 -4.42 20.92
CA GLY A 176 4.20 -3.45 20.12
C GLY A 176 5.23 -2.66 20.94
N THR A 177 4.90 -2.28 22.16
CA THR A 177 5.83 -1.60 23.08
C THR A 177 7.02 -2.49 23.40
N MET A 178 6.78 -3.77 23.74
CA MET A 178 7.85 -4.73 24.00
C MET A 178 8.74 -4.95 22.76
N ARG A 179 8.14 -5.09 21.59
CA ARG A 179 8.88 -5.28 20.33
C ARG A 179 9.78 -4.08 20.01
N ILE A 180 9.30 -2.86 20.20
CA ILE A 180 10.07 -1.64 19.98
C ILE A 180 11.21 -1.53 21.01
N ALA A 181 10.92 -1.78 22.29
CA ALA A 181 11.90 -1.70 23.37
C ALA A 181 13.03 -2.75 23.21
N GLY A 182 12.71 -3.96 22.74
CA GLY A 182 13.68 -5.02 22.45
C GLY A 182 14.48 -4.84 21.16
N GLY A 183 14.16 -3.85 20.36
CA GLY A 183 14.77 -3.61 19.06
C GLY A 183 15.90 -2.58 19.11
N ILE A 184 17.04 -2.94 19.69
CA ILE A 184 18.24 -2.08 19.65
C ILE A 184 18.79 -2.09 18.21
N GLU A 185 18.80 -0.93 17.56
CA GLU A 185 19.46 -0.75 16.28
C GLU A 185 20.93 -0.46 16.51
N THR A 186 21.78 -1.48 16.36
CA THR A 186 23.23 -1.39 16.63
C THR A 186 24.07 -1.15 15.39
N SER A 187 23.52 -1.25 14.17
CA SER A 187 24.26 -1.06 12.93
C SER A 187 23.53 -0.16 11.95
N SER A 188 24.26 0.80 11.39
CA SER A 188 23.82 1.54 10.21
C SER A 188 24.13 0.73 8.95
N GLY A 189 23.14 0.46 8.14
CA GLY A 189 23.31 -0.14 6.81
C GLY A 189 23.85 0.88 5.79
N PRO A 190 23.71 0.58 4.48
CA PRO A 190 24.24 1.42 3.42
C PRO A 190 23.64 2.84 3.49
N ARG A 191 24.44 3.83 3.15
CA ARG A 191 23.97 5.20 2.96
C ARG A 191 23.32 5.32 1.59
N VAL A 192 22.10 5.82 1.54
CA VAL A 192 21.35 6.06 0.30
C VAL A 192 21.00 7.52 0.15
N ALA A 193 20.88 7.99 -1.09
CA ALA A 193 20.45 9.35 -1.38
C ALA A 193 19.26 9.31 -2.37
N ALA A 194 18.09 9.79 -1.95
CA ALA A 194 16.90 9.93 -2.77
C ALA A 194 16.83 11.38 -3.29
N VAL A 195 16.74 11.54 -4.60
CA VAL A 195 16.76 12.83 -5.30
C VAL A 195 15.37 13.12 -5.86
N ASP A 196 14.81 14.29 -5.49
CA ASP A 196 13.57 14.83 -6.05
C ASP A 196 13.89 16.16 -6.76
N VAL A 197 13.40 16.33 -7.96
CA VAL A 197 13.51 17.62 -8.67
C VAL A 197 12.17 18.33 -8.83
N ASN A 198 11.12 17.82 -8.17
CA ASN A 198 9.76 18.33 -8.24
C ASN A 198 9.28 18.52 -9.70
N ALA A 199 9.49 17.49 -10.51
CA ALA A 199 9.13 17.52 -11.93
C ALA A 199 7.62 17.26 -12.08
N ARG A 200 6.80 18.31 -12.04
CA ARG A 200 5.36 18.22 -12.29
C ARG A 200 5.04 18.01 -13.76
N GLU A 201 5.86 18.55 -14.63
CA GLU A 201 5.84 18.31 -16.08
C GLU A 201 7.15 17.66 -16.51
N ARG A 202 7.03 16.60 -17.29
CA ARG A 202 8.18 15.89 -17.84
C ARG A 202 8.61 16.58 -19.14
N SER A 203 9.88 16.92 -19.23
CA SER A 203 10.47 17.58 -20.40
C SER A 203 11.88 17.04 -20.66
N THR A 204 12.46 17.36 -21.78
CA THR A 204 13.84 17.00 -22.13
C THR A 204 14.86 17.56 -21.12
N SER A 205 14.53 18.66 -20.45
CA SER A 205 15.37 19.25 -19.38
C SER A 205 15.33 18.47 -18.06
N THR A 206 14.40 17.50 -17.89
CA THR A 206 14.24 16.76 -16.64
C THR A 206 15.50 15.96 -16.30
N LEU A 207 16.12 15.31 -17.29
CA LEU A 207 17.38 14.58 -17.10
C LEU A 207 18.50 15.48 -16.55
N ALA A 208 18.71 16.65 -17.17
CA ALA A 208 19.73 17.61 -16.72
C ALA A 208 19.47 18.10 -15.29
N ARG A 209 18.20 18.31 -14.92
CA ARG A 209 17.84 18.70 -13.56
C ARG A 209 18.15 17.60 -12.53
N TYR A 210 17.88 16.33 -12.85
CA TYR A 210 18.23 15.20 -11.98
C TYR A 210 19.74 15.06 -11.83
N LEU A 211 20.50 15.18 -12.92
CA LEU A 211 21.96 15.15 -12.86
C LEU A 211 22.50 16.27 -11.97
N ALA A 212 22.11 17.52 -12.22
CA ALA A 212 22.55 18.66 -11.42
C ALA A 212 22.21 18.52 -9.93
N ALA A 213 20.99 18.04 -9.61
CA ALA A 213 20.58 17.81 -8.21
C ALA A 213 21.32 16.62 -7.57
N SER A 214 21.91 15.75 -8.38
CA SER A 214 22.63 14.56 -7.89
C SER A 214 24.13 14.79 -7.66
N GLU A 215 24.72 15.87 -8.22
CA GLU A 215 26.17 16.12 -8.17
C GLU A 215 26.70 16.13 -6.72
N ASP A 216 26.11 16.96 -5.86
CA ASP A 216 26.53 17.06 -4.46
C ASP A 216 26.29 15.77 -3.69
N ALA A 217 25.17 15.08 -3.95
CA ALA A 217 24.87 13.81 -3.33
C ALA A 217 25.86 12.72 -3.76
N ALA A 218 26.18 12.64 -5.05
CA ALA A 218 27.10 11.67 -5.62
C ALA A 218 28.55 11.87 -5.12
N SER A 219 28.99 13.14 -4.94
CA SER A 219 30.32 13.45 -4.41
C SER A 219 30.55 12.85 -3.01
N THR A 220 29.49 12.65 -2.23
CA THR A 220 29.57 11.99 -0.92
C THR A 220 29.65 10.45 -1.02
N ARG A 221 29.61 9.89 -2.22
CA ARG A 221 29.66 8.45 -2.53
C ARG A 221 28.68 7.63 -1.70
N PRO A 222 27.35 7.86 -1.79
CA PRO A 222 26.38 6.97 -1.18
C PRO A 222 26.47 5.59 -1.85
N ALA A 223 26.07 4.55 -1.15
CA ALA A 223 26.01 3.20 -1.72
C ALA A 223 25.00 3.10 -2.88
N LEU A 224 23.98 3.98 -2.88
CA LEU A 224 22.95 4.03 -3.92
C LEU A 224 22.36 5.44 -4.02
N LEU A 225 22.33 5.97 -5.26
CA LEU A 225 21.48 7.09 -5.64
C LEU A 225 20.13 6.54 -6.12
N VAL A 226 19.03 7.19 -5.73
CA VAL A 226 17.68 6.79 -6.15
C VAL A 226 16.96 7.99 -6.75
N TRP A 227 16.59 7.88 -8.01
CA TRP A 227 15.65 8.78 -8.67
C TRP A 227 14.25 8.16 -8.65
N PRO A 228 13.19 8.95 -8.47
CA PRO A 228 11.84 8.43 -8.31
C PRO A 228 11.27 7.82 -9.61
N GLU A 229 10.04 7.31 -9.52
CA GLU A 229 9.26 6.84 -10.66
C GLU A 229 9.14 7.94 -11.72
N SER A 230 9.28 7.55 -12.99
CA SER A 230 9.17 8.46 -14.15
C SER A 230 10.19 9.62 -14.17
N ALA A 231 11.34 9.48 -13.53
CA ALA A 231 12.44 10.45 -13.62
C ALA A 231 13.02 10.53 -15.03
N LEU A 232 13.04 9.40 -15.74
CA LEU A 232 13.41 9.30 -17.15
C LEU A 232 12.17 9.37 -18.03
N ILE A 233 12.31 10.01 -19.18
CA ILE A 233 11.24 10.13 -20.18
C ILE A 233 11.44 9.21 -21.38
N THR A 234 12.64 8.64 -21.52
CA THR A 234 13.03 7.74 -22.59
C THR A 234 13.41 6.37 -22.07
N ASP A 235 13.28 5.36 -22.90
CA ASP A 235 13.76 4.02 -22.61
C ASP A 235 15.27 3.96 -22.85
N LEU A 236 16.03 3.67 -21.80
CA LEU A 236 17.49 3.66 -21.83
C LEU A 236 18.06 2.58 -22.77
N GLU A 237 17.35 1.50 -23.06
CA GLU A 237 17.78 0.48 -24.00
C GLU A 237 17.71 0.96 -25.45
N HIS A 238 16.86 1.97 -25.70
CA HIS A 238 16.62 2.52 -27.03
C HIS A 238 17.06 3.98 -27.20
N ASP A 239 17.69 4.58 -26.17
CA ASP A 239 18.26 5.94 -26.19
C ASP A 239 19.75 5.93 -25.85
N PRO A 240 20.64 5.72 -26.86
CA PRO A 240 22.08 5.69 -26.64
C PRO A 240 22.64 6.99 -26.05
N SER A 241 21.99 8.13 -26.33
CA SER A 241 22.44 9.42 -25.80
C SER A 241 22.19 9.58 -24.32
N ALA A 242 21.00 9.24 -23.86
CA ALA A 242 20.68 9.21 -22.44
C ALA A 242 21.52 8.16 -21.69
N TRP A 243 21.70 6.97 -22.28
CA TRP A 243 22.57 5.94 -21.75
C TRP A 243 24.01 6.42 -21.57
N ALA A 244 24.61 7.05 -22.60
CA ALA A 244 25.99 7.56 -22.55
C ALA A 244 26.19 8.61 -21.44
N VAL A 245 25.20 9.48 -21.24
CA VAL A 245 25.25 10.51 -20.17
C VAL A 245 25.18 9.84 -18.80
N LEU A 246 24.23 8.93 -18.58
CA LEU A 246 24.03 8.29 -17.28
C LEU A 246 25.17 7.32 -16.92
N SER A 247 25.64 6.52 -17.87
CA SER A 247 26.75 5.60 -17.65
C SER A 247 28.06 6.36 -17.32
N ARG A 248 28.29 7.51 -17.97
CA ARG A 248 29.41 8.40 -17.63
C ARG A 248 29.27 8.95 -16.22
N PHE A 249 28.13 9.55 -15.86
CA PHE A 249 27.85 10.08 -14.53
C PHE A 249 28.10 9.02 -13.43
N VAL A 250 27.57 7.81 -13.62
CA VAL A 250 27.73 6.69 -12.69
C VAL A 250 29.20 6.27 -12.58
N ALA A 251 29.96 6.26 -13.70
CA ALA A 251 31.38 5.89 -13.70
C ALA A 251 32.26 6.95 -13.03
N GLU A 252 32.02 8.23 -13.31
CA GLU A 252 32.76 9.36 -12.73
C GLU A 252 32.64 9.42 -11.21
N HIS A 253 31.43 9.19 -10.67
CA HIS A 253 31.19 9.24 -9.22
C HIS A 253 31.43 7.90 -8.52
N GLY A 254 31.53 6.79 -9.25
CA GLY A 254 31.65 5.45 -8.69
C GLY A 254 30.43 5.02 -7.86
N THR A 255 29.27 5.65 -8.08
CA THR A 255 28.03 5.45 -7.30
C THR A 255 26.94 4.83 -8.16
N PRO A 256 26.38 3.67 -7.78
CA PRO A 256 25.23 3.09 -8.47
C PRO A 256 24.02 4.02 -8.45
N LEU A 257 23.28 4.05 -9.57
CA LEU A 257 22.05 4.83 -9.75
C LEU A 257 20.88 3.91 -10.04
N LEU A 258 19.82 4.02 -9.24
CA LEU A 258 18.51 3.43 -9.51
C LEU A 258 17.58 4.53 -10.03
N ALA A 259 17.18 4.48 -11.30
CA ALA A 259 16.35 5.50 -11.94
C ALA A 259 15.03 4.91 -12.46
N GLY A 260 13.90 5.58 -12.19
CA GLY A 260 12.59 5.22 -12.71
C GLY A 260 12.34 5.75 -14.11
N GLY A 261 11.86 4.92 -15.02
CA GLY A 261 11.56 5.33 -16.40
C GLY A 261 10.82 4.28 -17.21
N PRO A 262 10.57 4.56 -18.50
CA PRO A 262 10.02 3.57 -19.41
C PRO A 262 10.98 2.41 -19.61
N GLY A 263 10.46 1.23 -19.90
CA GLY A 263 11.18 0.09 -20.43
C GLY A 263 10.40 -0.55 -21.55
N ALA A 264 11.09 -1.18 -22.50
CA ALA A 264 10.47 -1.93 -23.57
C ALA A 264 11.16 -3.28 -23.75
N ALA A 265 10.40 -4.30 -24.11
CA ALA A 265 10.94 -5.60 -24.46
C ALA A 265 10.14 -6.21 -25.60
N ARG A 266 10.74 -7.12 -26.36
CA ARG A 266 10.03 -7.88 -27.39
C ARG A 266 9.04 -8.84 -26.72
N SER A 267 7.77 -8.70 -27.02
CA SER A 267 6.69 -9.58 -26.57
C SER A 267 6.28 -10.51 -27.73
N ALA A 268 6.16 -11.81 -27.43
CA ALA A 268 5.69 -12.80 -28.40
C ALA A 268 4.24 -12.55 -28.84
N ARG A 269 3.45 -11.81 -28.06
CA ARG A 269 2.02 -11.58 -28.28
C ARG A 269 1.69 -10.25 -28.99
N ARG A 270 2.53 -9.20 -28.82
CA ARG A 270 2.21 -7.82 -29.21
C ARG A 270 3.33 -7.07 -29.94
N GLY A 271 4.43 -7.73 -30.29
CA GLY A 271 5.60 -7.09 -30.91
C GLY A 271 6.47 -6.38 -29.87
N VAL A 272 6.12 -5.19 -29.41
CA VAL A 272 6.83 -4.44 -28.36
C VAL A 272 5.91 -4.27 -27.16
N ALA A 273 6.36 -4.72 -25.99
CA ALA A 273 5.74 -4.50 -24.70
C ALA A 273 6.36 -3.27 -24.03
N HIS A 274 5.53 -2.40 -23.47
CA HIS A 274 5.98 -1.23 -22.73
C HIS A 274 5.74 -1.42 -21.23
N PHE A 275 6.73 -1.05 -20.42
CA PHE A 275 6.72 -1.23 -18.99
C PHE A 275 6.98 0.10 -18.25
N ASN A 276 6.47 0.20 -17.05
CA ASN A 276 6.96 1.14 -16.04
C ASN A 276 8.11 0.44 -15.28
N SER A 277 9.31 1.01 -15.31
CA SER A 277 10.53 0.29 -14.93
C SER A 277 11.39 1.06 -13.93
N ALA A 278 12.21 0.30 -13.22
CA ALA A 278 13.33 0.80 -12.43
C ALA A 278 14.63 0.22 -12.99
N HIS A 279 15.55 1.08 -13.38
CA HIS A 279 16.81 0.73 -14.00
C HIS A 279 17.96 0.96 -13.01
N LEU A 280 18.65 -0.10 -12.61
CA LEU A 280 19.87 -0.02 -11.81
C LEU A 280 21.08 0.03 -12.74
N ILE A 281 21.76 1.17 -12.76
CA ILE A 281 23.00 1.38 -13.48
C ILE A 281 24.16 1.27 -12.49
N THR A 282 25.09 0.35 -12.74
CA THR A 282 26.20 0.07 -11.82
C THR A 282 27.52 0.37 -12.52
N PRO A 283 28.50 1.04 -11.85
CA PRO A 283 29.78 1.35 -12.45
C PRO A 283 30.47 0.10 -12.99
N GLY A 284 30.81 0.10 -14.28
CA GLY A 284 31.49 -1.03 -14.95
C GLY A 284 30.67 -2.31 -15.16
N HIS A 285 29.42 -2.38 -14.73
CA HIS A 285 28.57 -3.59 -14.81
C HIS A 285 27.30 -3.44 -15.66
N GLY A 286 27.11 -2.28 -16.32
CA GLY A 286 25.96 -2.05 -17.17
C GLY A 286 24.66 -1.76 -16.41
N MET A 287 23.54 -2.17 -16.99
CA MET A 287 22.18 -1.91 -16.49
C MET A 287 21.43 -3.22 -16.22
N ARG A 288 20.67 -3.23 -15.14
CA ARG A 288 19.66 -4.26 -14.83
C ARG A 288 18.34 -3.57 -14.56
N SER A 289 17.24 -4.13 -15.05
CA SER A 289 15.91 -3.54 -14.95
C SER A 289 14.96 -4.39 -14.12
N TYR A 290 14.06 -3.72 -13.41
CA TYR A 290 12.85 -4.28 -12.82
C TYR A 290 11.64 -3.66 -13.49
N HIS A 291 10.68 -4.45 -13.91
CA HIS A 291 9.43 -4.01 -14.50
C HIS A 291 8.29 -4.11 -13.48
N LYS A 292 7.50 -3.05 -13.37
CA LYS A 292 6.36 -2.96 -12.46
C LYS A 292 5.38 -4.11 -12.69
N ARG A 293 5.12 -4.88 -11.65
CA ARG A 293 4.28 -6.08 -11.71
C ARG A 293 2.80 -5.78 -11.44
N ARG A 294 2.53 -4.86 -10.53
CA ARG A 294 1.17 -4.47 -10.15
C ARG A 294 0.84 -3.09 -10.69
N LEU A 295 0.22 -3.10 -11.86
CA LEU A 295 -0.18 -1.89 -12.55
C LEU A 295 -1.36 -1.21 -11.87
N VAL A 296 -1.40 0.13 -11.93
CA VAL A 296 -2.55 0.91 -11.47
C VAL A 296 -3.72 0.66 -12.41
N PRO A 297 -4.79 0.03 -11.90
CA PRO A 297 -5.96 -0.24 -12.73
C PRO A 297 -6.54 1.07 -13.29
N LEU A 298 -7.14 1.03 -14.48
CA LEU A 298 -7.70 2.13 -15.29
C LEU A 298 -6.70 3.24 -15.69
N ALA A 299 -5.52 3.30 -15.08
CA ALA A 299 -4.50 4.29 -15.41
C ALA A 299 -3.33 3.70 -16.20
N GLU A 300 -2.77 2.57 -15.73
CA GLU A 300 -1.68 1.85 -16.40
C GLU A 300 -2.19 0.58 -17.11
N ARG A 301 -3.32 0.04 -16.66
CA ARG A 301 -3.99 -1.13 -17.25
C ARG A 301 -5.48 -0.88 -17.38
N TRP A 302 -5.93 -0.71 -18.61
CA TRP A 302 -7.35 -0.53 -18.91
C TRP A 302 -8.11 -1.86 -18.87
N SER A 303 -9.35 -1.82 -18.37
CA SER A 303 -10.23 -2.99 -18.39
C SER A 303 -11.01 -3.06 -19.70
N SER A 304 -10.91 -4.17 -20.42
CA SER A 304 -11.70 -4.42 -21.64
C SER A 304 -13.22 -4.35 -21.42
N LEU A 305 -13.68 -4.54 -20.18
CA LEU A 305 -15.10 -4.38 -19.82
C LEU A 305 -15.61 -2.93 -19.96
N LEU A 306 -14.72 -1.97 -19.98
CA LEU A 306 -15.04 -0.53 -20.12
C LEU A 306 -14.86 -0.02 -21.56
N GLY A 307 -14.68 -0.93 -22.52
CA GLY A 307 -14.42 -0.59 -23.94
C GLY A 307 -12.95 -0.22 -24.19
N SER A 308 -12.71 0.58 -25.23
CA SER A 308 -11.36 1.04 -25.58
C SER A 308 -10.83 2.06 -24.59
N PRO A 309 -9.52 2.01 -24.24
CA PRO A 309 -8.90 3.02 -23.39
C PRO A 309 -8.95 4.40 -24.05
N PRO A 310 -9.04 5.48 -23.25
CA PRO A 310 -8.74 6.81 -23.74
C PRO A 310 -7.33 6.85 -24.37
N PRO A 311 -7.13 7.59 -25.47
CA PRO A 311 -5.83 7.65 -26.16
C PRO A 311 -4.67 8.11 -25.26
N GLU A 312 -4.99 8.88 -24.22
CA GLU A 312 -4.05 9.44 -23.26
C GLU A 312 -3.55 8.39 -22.24
N LEU A 313 -4.25 7.24 -22.14
CA LEU A 313 -3.91 6.17 -21.21
C LEU A 313 -3.13 5.08 -21.94
N ALA A 314 -1.83 5.02 -21.70
CA ALA A 314 -1.00 3.94 -22.22
C ALA A 314 -1.37 2.61 -21.54
N SER A 315 -1.57 1.56 -22.33
CA SER A 315 -1.67 0.21 -21.77
C SER A 315 -0.27 -0.35 -21.58
N LEU A 316 0.19 -0.38 -20.34
CA LEU A 316 1.46 -1.01 -19.96
C LEU A 316 1.28 -2.52 -19.76
N GLU A 317 2.37 -3.25 -19.90
CA GLU A 317 2.44 -4.65 -19.52
C GLU A 317 3.02 -4.79 -18.11
N ALA A 318 2.56 -5.83 -17.40
CA ALA A 318 3.07 -6.15 -16.08
C ALA A 318 4.36 -6.97 -16.18
N GLY A 319 5.36 -6.63 -15.36
CA GLY A 319 6.53 -7.46 -15.18
C GLY A 319 6.20 -8.80 -14.51
N GLU A 320 7.07 -9.78 -14.66
CA GLU A 320 6.83 -11.14 -14.18
C GLU A 320 7.49 -11.39 -12.82
N GLU A 321 8.70 -10.91 -12.59
CA GLU A 321 9.54 -11.28 -11.46
C GLU A 321 9.67 -10.20 -10.38
N ALA A 322 9.71 -10.63 -9.12
CA ALA A 322 10.11 -9.79 -7.99
C ALA A 322 11.64 -9.75 -7.93
N THR A 323 12.24 -8.69 -8.45
CA THR A 323 13.69 -8.57 -8.57
C THR A 323 14.32 -8.08 -7.27
N VAL A 324 15.35 -8.81 -6.81
CA VAL A 324 16.26 -8.36 -5.76
C VAL A 324 17.61 -8.02 -6.42
N PHE A 325 18.05 -6.79 -6.18
CA PHE A 325 19.33 -6.28 -6.67
C PHE A 325 20.41 -6.43 -5.61
N SER A 326 21.61 -6.84 -6.03
CA SER A 326 22.80 -6.81 -5.18
C SER A 326 23.37 -5.40 -5.11
N LEU A 327 23.87 -5.01 -3.94
CA LEU A 327 24.48 -3.71 -3.67
C LEU A 327 25.64 -3.91 -2.70
N GLY A 328 26.84 -4.18 -3.22
CA GLY A 328 27.98 -4.60 -2.40
C GLY A 328 27.63 -5.85 -1.57
N ASP A 329 27.83 -5.77 -0.26
CA ASP A 329 27.53 -6.86 0.68
C ASP A 329 26.05 -6.94 1.10
N THR A 330 25.18 -6.12 0.51
CA THR A 330 23.75 -6.12 0.81
C THR A 330 22.91 -6.30 -0.44
N ALA A 331 21.59 -6.36 -0.27
CA ALA A 331 20.65 -6.50 -1.37
C ALA A 331 19.37 -5.72 -1.08
N PHE A 332 18.71 -5.23 -2.13
CA PHE A 332 17.45 -4.51 -1.99
C PHE A 332 16.43 -4.95 -3.05
N GLY A 333 15.16 -4.80 -2.68
CA GLY A 333 14.06 -4.99 -3.63
C GLY A 333 13.43 -3.66 -4.02
N VAL A 334 12.74 -3.62 -5.15
CA VAL A 334 12.07 -2.42 -5.65
C VAL A 334 10.57 -2.64 -5.69
N LEU A 335 9.83 -1.61 -5.27
CA LEU A 335 8.38 -1.49 -5.47
C LEU A 335 8.09 -0.12 -6.11
N ILE A 336 7.44 -0.11 -7.27
CA ILE A 336 7.14 1.12 -7.97
C ILE A 336 5.74 1.61 -7.58
N CYS A 337 5.68 2.80 -6.94
CA CYS A 337 4.47 3.56 -6.66
C CYS A 337 3.39 2.73 -5.95
N PHE A 338 2.31 2.42 -6.63
CA PHE A 338 1.16 1.65 -6.17
C PHE A 338 1.53 0.27 -5.60
N GLU A 339 2.64 -0.34 -6.03
CA GLU A 339 3.09 -1.64 -5.53
C GLU A 339 3.39 -1.66 -4.04
N ILE A 340 3.66 -0.50 -3.42
CA ILE A 340 3.85 -0.42 -1.96
C ILE A 340 2.58 -0.87 -1.20
N THR A 341 1.43 -0.88 -1.86
CA THR A 341 0.17 -1.38 -1.30
C THR A 341 0.08 -2.91 -1.34
N ASP A 342 0.96 -3.59 -2.10
CA ASP A 342 0.97 -5.05 -2.27
C ASP A 342 1.82 -5.75 -1.21
N ALA A 343 1.15 -6.36 -0.23
CA ALA A 343 1.83 -7.14 0.80
C ALA A 343 2.54 -8.38 0.24
N ALA A 344 1.97 -9.02 -0.79
CA ALA A 344 2.56 -10.23 -1.38
C ALA A 344 3.87 -9.91 -2.11
N GLY A 345 3.92 -8.80 -2.86
CA GLY A 345 5.13 -8.30 -3.50
C GLY A 345 6.22 -7.98 -2.49
N ALA A 346 5.89 -7.24 -1.42
CA ALA A 346 6.85 -6.91 -0.36
C ALA A 346 7.39 -8.16 0.35
N ARG A 347 6.53 -9.17 0.64
CA ARG A 347 6.96 -10.45 1.20
C ARG A 347 7.86 -11.25 0.25
N ALA A 348 7.59 -11.21 -1.05
CA ALA A 348 8.42 -11.88 -2.05
C ALA A 348 9.85 -11.32 -2.03
N LEU A 349 10.01 -10.00 -1.93
CA LEU A 349 11.32 -9.36 -1.79
C LEU A 349 12.03 -9.77 -0.50
N ALA A 350 11.32 -9.80 0.64
CA ALA A 350 11.89 -10.23 1.90
C ALA A 350 12.38 -11.71 1.87
N ARG A 351 11.58 -12.60 1.25
CA ARG A 351 11.94 -14.00 1.05
C ARG A 351 13.07 -14.18 0.04
N GLY A 352 13.17 -13.30 -0.95
CA GLY A 352 14.24 -13.24 -1.95
C GLY A 352 15.57 -12.71 -1.39
N GLY A 353 15.64 -12.37 -0.10
CA GLY A 353 16.88 -11.96 0.56
C GLY A 353 17.12 -10.45 0.56
N ALA A 354 16.17 -9.63 0.15
CA ALA A 354 16.28 -8.18 0.29
C ALA A 354 16.47 -7.78 1.76
N ARG A 355 17.35 -6.81 1.99
CA ARG A 355 17.62 -6.24 3.31
C ARG A 355 16.92 -4.90 3.51
N PHE A 356 16.47 -4.27 2.45
CA PHE A 356 15.58 -3.11 2.45
C PHE A 356 14.77 -3.05 1.16
N ILE A 357 13.74 -2.23 1.17
CA ILE A 357 12.88 -1.98 0.01
C ILE A 357 13.09 -0.55 -0.44
N VAL A 358 13.27 -0.33 -1.74
CA VAL A 358 13.19 0.98 -2.37
C VAL A 358 11.80 1.14 -2.99
N ASN A 359 11.03 2.11 -2.49
CA ASN A 359 9.75 2.50 -3.09
C ASN A 359 9.95 3.77 -3.92
N MET A 360 9.95 3.63 -5.22
CA MET A 360 10.03 4.73 -6.17
C MET A 360 8.61 5.17 -6.54
N THR A 361 8.30 6.46 -6.44
CA THR A 361 6.94 6.94 -6.68
C THR A 361 6.90 8.32 -7.32
N ASN A 362 5.82 8.59 -8.05
CA ASN A 362 5.55 9.90 -8.61
C ASN A 362 4.27 10.48 -7.99
N ASP A 363 4.43 11.34 -7.00
CA ASP A 363 3.30 11.97 -6.30
C ASP A 363 2.73 13.20 -7.04
N ALA A 364 3.30 13.58 -8.19
CA ALA A 364 2.70 14.60 -9.06
C ALA A 364 1.30 14.24 -9.56
N TRP A 365 0.90 12.96 -9.44
CA TRP A 365 -0.47 12.50 -9.68
C TRP A 365 -1.49 13.08 -8.69
N PHE A 366 -1.04 13.46 -7.48
CA PHE A 366 -1.90 13.87 -6.39
C PHE A 366 -1.93 15.38 -6.27
N ILE A 367 -2.92 16.00 -6.92
CA ILE A 367 -3.09 17.44 -6.94
C ILE A 367 -3.83 17.90 -5.69
N GLY A 368 -3.32 18.97 -5.08
CA GLY A 368 -3.92 19.61 -3.91
C GLY A 368 -3.36 19.14 -2.57
N SER A 369 -4.05 19.48 -1.48
CA SER A 369 -3.62 19.23 -0.10
C SER A 369 -3.68 17.79 0.38
N ALA A 370 -4.11 16.85 -0.48
CA ALA A 370 -4.19 15.44 -0.13
C ALA A 370 -2.78 14.88 0.06
N ARG A 371 -2.50 14.34 1.25
CA ARG A 371 -1.26 13.59 1.50
C ARG A 371 -1.22 12.39 0.55
N PRO A 372 -0.04 12.08 -0.05
CA PRO A 372 0.08 10.91 -0.90
C PRO A 372 -0.39 9.66 -0.16
N PRO A 373 -1.37 8.91 -0.71
CA PRO A 373 -1.95 7.76 -0.01
C PRO A 373 -0.95 6.62 0.17
N HIS A 374 0.15 6.64 -0.57
CA HIS A 374 1.17 5.60 -0.54
C HIS A 374 2.16 5.74 0.61
N LEU A 375 2.35 6.95 1.17
CA LEU A 375 3.31 7.17 2.26
C LEU A 375 3.01 6.33 3.51
N PRO A 376 1.76 6.23 4.01
CA PRO A 376 1.42 5.37 5.14
C PRO A 376 1.72 3.89 4.88
N TRP A 377 1.59 3.44 3.63
CA TRP A 377 1.89 2.06 3.27
C TRP A 377 3.37 1.72 3.39
N ALA A 378 4.27 2.68 3.20
CA ALA A 378 5.70 2.46 3.41
C ALA A 378 5.99 2.05 4.86
N ALA A 379 5.39 2.73 5.85
CA ALA A 379 5.49 2.35 7.26
C ALA A 379 4.90 0.95 7.53
N VAL A 380 3.73 0.65 6.96
CA VAL A 380 3.08 -0.67 7.10
C VAL A 380 3.96 -1.77 6.52
N ARG A 381 4.49 -1.59 5.31
CA ARG A 381 5.37 -2.59 4.67
C ARG A 381 6.64 -2.82 5.47
N ALA A 382 7.24 -1.75 6.03
CA ALA A 382 8.40 -1.88 6.89
C ALA A 382 8.12 -2.78 8.11
N VAL A 383 6.98 -2.57 8.78
CA VAL A 383 6.59 -3.39 9.94
C VAL A 383 6.25 -4.82 9.54
N GLU A 384 5.48 -5.01 8.48
CA GLU A 384 5.06 -6.33 8.00
C GLU A 384 6.23 -7.21 7.57
N THR A 385 7.18 -6.64 6.85
CA THR A 385 8.34 -7.40 6.34
C THR A 385 9.50 -7.43 7.31
N GLY A 386 9.61 -6.43 8.20
CA GLY A 386 10.80 -6.20 9.02
C GLY A 386 11.97 -5.63 8.21
N LEU A 387 11.71 -5.17 6.98
CA LEU A 387 12.68 -4.50 6.13
C LEU A 387 12.49 -2.99 6.21
N PRO A 388 13.54 -2.19 6.39
CA PRO A 388 13.47 -0.76 6.18
C PRO A 388 12.94 -0.41 4.80
N VAL A 389 12.25 0.72 4.67
CA VAL A 389 11.75 1.21 3.39
C VAL A 389 12.35 2.58 3.09
N VAL A 390 13.05 2.68 1.97
CA VAL A 390 13.53 3.93 1.38
C VAL A 390 12.52 4.36 0.33
N ARG A 391 11.81 5.45 0.58
CA ARG A 391 10.87 6.03 -0.37
C ARG A 391 11.53 7.20 -1.08
N ALA A 392 11.66 7.11 -2.40
CA ALA A 392 12.06 8.21 -3.28
C ALA A 392 10.81 8.70 -4.04
N SER A 393 10.45 9.95 -3.85
CA SER A 393 9.23 10.53 -4.42
C SER A 393 9.54 11.73 -5.30
N ASN A 394 8.89 11.81 -6.45
CA ASN A 394 8.81 13.04 -7.23
C ASN A 394 7.61 13.86 -6.75
N ALA A 395 7.82 15.14 -6.50
CA ALA A 395 6.80 16.11 -6.06
C ALA A 395 6.05 15.73 -4.77
N GLY A 396 6.63 14.85 -3.95
CA GLY A 396 6.10 14.43 -2.67
C GLY A 396 7.19 14.17 -1.63
N PRO A 397 6.84 13.79 -0.40
CA PRO A 397 7.83 13.53 0.63
C PRO A 397 8.61 12.25 0.34
N SER A 398 9.93 12.35 0.23
CA SER A 398 10.84 11.22 0.36
C SER A 398 11.08 10.90 1.84
N ALA A 399 11.24 9.63 2.19
CA ALA A 399 11.42 9.21 3.58
C ALA A 399 12.16 7.88 3.69
N VAL A 400 12.83 7.67 4.81
CA VAL A 400 13.36 6.36 5.21
C VAL A 400 12.62 5.91 6.46
N PHE A 401 12.00 4.74 6.39
CA PHE A 401 11.32 4.09 7.52
C PHE A 401 12.17 2.95 8.04
N ASP A 402 12.31 2.85 9.37
CA ASP A 402 12.90 1.69 9.99
C ASP A 402 11.94 0.48 9.98
N ARG A 403 12.43 -0.68 10.42
CA ARG A 403 11.64 -1.92 10.52
C ARG A 403 10.44 -1.86 11.49
N PHE A 404 10.34 -0.79 12.27
CA PHE A 404 9.20 -0.53 13.16
C PHE A 404 8.20 0.45 12.55
N GLY A 405 8.44 0.91 11.31
CA GLY A 405 7.59 1.87 10.61
C GLY A 405 7.76 3.31 11.08
N ARG A 406 8.83 3.62 11.84
CA ARG A 406 9.15 4.99 12.25
C ARG A 406 9.91 5.69 11.13
N PRO A 407 9.55 6.93 10.77
CA PRO A 407 10.37 7.72 9.86
C PRO A 407 11.65 8.15 10.59
N VAL A 408 12.79 7.63 10.12
CA VAL A 408 14.12 7.99 10.65
C VAL A 408 14.74 9.15 9.89
N ALA A 409 14.29 9.39 8.66
CA ALA A 409 14.62 10.56 7.86
C ALA A 409 13.45 10.87 6.92
N SER A 410 13.21 12.15 6.64
CA SER A 410 12.20 12.57 5.67
C SER A 410 12.53 13.93 5.08
N SER A 411 12.24 14.11 3.80
CA SER A 411 12.23 15.43 3.16
C SER A 411 10.82 16.02 3.24
N ARG A 412 10.73 17.35 3.15
CA ARG A 412 9.49 18.04 2.88
C ARG A 412 9.40 18.30 1.38
N PRO A 413 8.20 18.21 0.78
CA PRO A 413 8.03 18.72 -0.57
C PRO A 413 8.49 20.18 -0.59
N ALA A 414 9.42 20.49 -1.47
CA ALA A 414 9.95 21.83 -1.66
C ALA A 414 9.52 22.33 -3.05
N ASP A 415 9.56 23.65 -3.24
CA ASP A 415 9.31 24.26 -4.55
C ASP A 415 10.48 24.07 -5.54
N GLY A 416 11.55 23.40 -5.11
CA GLY A 416 12.76 23.10 -5.87
C GLY A 416 13.30 21.69 -5.62
N PRO A 417 14.50 21.39 -6.19
CA PRO A 417 15.16 20.12 -5.97
C PRO A 417 15.45 19.85 -4.50
N ALA A 418 15.28 18.61 -4.07
CA ALA A 418 15.58 18.15 -2.72
C ALA A 418 16.31 16.81 -2.75
N VAL A 419 17.30 16.64 -1.87
CA VAL A 419 18.03 15.40 -1.68
C VAL A 419 17.85 14.93 -0.24
N LEU A 420 17.42 13.71 -0.06
CA LEU A 420 17.35 13.03 1.22
C LEU A 420 18.46 12.00 1.32
N THR A 421 19.49 12.28 2.11
CA THR A 421 20.56 11.31 2.38
C THR A 421 20.40 10.72 3.78
N ALA A 422 20.39 9.40 3.88
CA ALA A 422 20.26 8.70 5.16
C ALA A 422 20.93 7.32 5.12
N HIS A 423 21.30 6.82 6.31
CA HIS A 423 21.63 5.41 6.47
C HIS A 423 20.36 4.58 6.56
N VAL A 424 20.35 3.44 5.85
CA VAL A 424 19.26 2.47 5.93
C VAL A 424 19.42 1.67 7.23
N PRO A 425 18.43 1.63 8.11
CA PRO A 425 18.52 0.86 9.36
C PRO A 425 18.62 -0.65 9.11
N ALA A 426 18.92 -1.41 10.16
CA ALA A 426 19.03 -2.86 10.07
C ALA A 426 17.68 -3.55 9.86
N ALA A 427 17.66 -4.57 9.01
CA ALA A 427 16.52 -5.44 8.78
C ALA A 427 16.43 -6.57 9.81
N ALA A 428 15.19 -6.97 10.15
CA ALA A 428 14.90 -8.20 10.90
C ALA A 428 13.58 -8.80 10.40
N PRO A 429 13.63 -9.75 9.44
CA PRO A 429 12.44 -10.34 8.84
C PRO A 429 11.47 -10.91 9.87
N THR A 430 10.19 -10.61 9.70
CA THR A 430 9.13 -10.90 10.65
C THR A 430 8.50 -12.28 10.45
N LEU A 431 7.63 -12.67 11.40
CA LEU A 431 6.81 -13.87 11.24
C LEU A 431 5.88 -13.70 10.03
N TYR A 432 5.21 -12.56 9.89
CA TYR A 432 4.33 -12.31 8.74
C TYR A 432 5.05 -12.40 7.39
N ALA A 433 6.29 -11.92 7.29
CA ALA A 433 7.09 -12.07 6.08
C ALA A 433 7.27 -13.54 5.68
N ARG A 434 7.37 -14.45 6.66
CA ARG A 434 7.57 -15.89 6.47
C ARG A 434 6.27 -16.64 6.21
N THR A 435 5.23 -16.39 7.03
CA THR A 435 3.98 -17.16 7.03
C THR A 435 2.90 -16.56 6.10
N GLY A 436 2.96 -15.25 5.83
CA GLY A 436 1.96 -14.55 5.03
C GLY A 436 0.60 -14.45 5.72
N ASP A 437 -0.45 -14.66 4.96
CA ASP A 437 -1.83 -14.34 5.33
C ASP A 437 -2.53 -15.44 6.16
N VAL A 438 -1.77 -16.21 6.98
CA VAL A 438 -2.33 -17.29 7.84
C VAL A 438 -3.40 -16.73 8.79
N PHE A 439 -3.14 -15.58 9.42
CA PHE A 439 -4.13 -14.94 10.31
C PHE A 439 -5.43 -14.62 9.56
N LEU A 440 -5.34 -14.12 8.36
CA LEU A 440 -6.49 -13.84 7.52
C LEU A 440 -7.25 -15.13 7.16
N GLY A 441 -6.53 -16.20 6.85
CA GLY A 441 -7.14 -17.54 6.65
C GLY A 441 -7.93 -18.00 7.87
N LEU A 442 -7.42 -17.79 9.08
CA LEU A 442 -8.12 -18.07 10.34
C LEU A 442 -9.38 -17.20 10.50
N CYS A 443 -9.33 -15.93 10.12
CA CYS A 443 -10.50 -15.05 10.12
C CYS A 443 -11.59 -15.57 9.18
N VAL A 444 -11.23 -15.95 7.95
CA VAL A 444 -12.17 -16.52 6.97
C VAL A 444 -12.78 -17.83 7.48
N ALA A 445 -11.95 -18.74 8.02
CA ALA A 445 -12.43 -20.00 8.60
C ALA A 445 -13.42 -19.77 9.76
N THR A 446 -13.15 -18.78 10.61
CA THR A 446 -14.05 -18.40 11.72
C THR A 446 -15.41 -17.91 11.21
N VAL A 447 -15.40 -17.11 10.14
CA VAL A 447 -16.65 -16.64 9.52
C VAL A 447 -17.43 -17.78 8.89
N LEU A 448 -16.76 -18.65 8.14
CA LEU A 448 -17.40 -19.81 7.51
C LEU A 448 -18.00 -20.78 8.54
N ALA A 449 -17.28 -21.07 9.62
CA ALA A 449 -17.80 -21.88 10.73
C ALA A 449 -19.05 -21.25 11.38
N GLY A 450 -19.06 -19.94 11.55
CA GLY A 450 -20.22 -19.20 12.05
C GLY A 450 -21.43 -19.27 11.12
N LEU A 451 -21.21 -19.15 9.80
CA LEU A 451 -22.23 -19.28 8.79
C LEU A 451 -22.83 -20.70 8.78
N ALA A 452 -21.99 -21.72 8.76
CA ALA A 452 -22.43 -23.13 8.81
C ALA A 452 -23.30 -23.38 10.07
N HIS A 453 -22.84 -22.96 11.24
CA HIS A 453 -23.59 -23.08 12.48
C HIS A 453 -24.97 -22.37 12.44
N ALA A 454 -25.03 -21.18 11.80
CA ALA A 454 -26.28 -20.45 11.65
C ALA A 454 -27.28 -21.16 10.70
N MET A 455 -26.78 -21.85 9.67
CA MET A 455 -27.58 -22.63 8.75
C MET A 455 -28.16 -23.86 9.43
N PHE A 456 -27.36 -24.65 10.14
CA PHE A 456 -27.82 -25.87 10.84
C PHE A 456 -28.89 -25.57 11.92
N ARG A 457 -28.84 -24.41 12.58
CA ARG A 457 -29.87 -24.01 13.54
C ARG A 457 -31.19 -23.55 12.93
N ARG A 458 -31.25 -23.33 11.63
CA ARG A 458 -32.50 -22.97 10.94
C ARG A 458 -33.22 -24.18 10.35
N THR A 459 -32.52 -25.31 10.21
CA THR A 459 -33.06 -26.57 9.64
C THR A 459 -33.46 -27.58 10.71
N GLY A 460 -33.11 -27.39 11.95
CA GLY A 460 -33.61 -28.15 13.11
C GLY A 460 -34.47 -27.25 14.02
#